data_18e1688d4beefc00144752a918a55fe1
#
_entry.id   18e1688d4beefc00144752a918a55fe1
#
_cell.length_a   1.000
_cell.length_b   1.000
_cell.length_c   1.000
_cell.angle_alpha   90.00
_cell.angle_beta   90.00
_cell.angle_gamma   90.00
#
_symmetry.space_group_name_H-M   'P 1'
#
loop_
_entity.id
_entity.type
_entity.pdbx_description
1 polymer ?
#
loop_
_entity_poly.entity_id
_entity_poly.type
_entity_poly.pdbx_seq_one_letter_code
_entity_poly.pdbx_strand_id
1 'polypeptide(L)'
;MAEAIKLDLTQSLKGQQEISPEILDTVLEIQNETNGRLDDDAVPENYRIENYYADDTLGADVLKNKYLAPWEKHPWQIWNRQAKAMASVEKTKKSQEKWEEKFFSILEDFKFVPGGRIMHGAGRNDITTTLNNCYVVAVKEDSIKAIYDTIINEALTYKYGGGCGHDLSSLRPAGDAINGTGGESCGPTGFMNLFSENTNTIAQHGRRGANMQTLRIDHPDIEKFIEIKTGDVDMVKYSNISVLLTHDFMDAVENDSYFDLSYDDVVYKTIKAKDLWDRIIEHAHTSAEPGLLFWDTMKDYHNAEYCSPLVSTNPCAEQPLPDGGCCNLGAVNLERFVDLNGNFMIDEFKDTVAVGTRFLDNVVDYNMDRHALDVQKQNAINDRRIGLGILGLGDMLVRMGIKYDSEDALQTIEQIMKIFCDTAYETSVELAGEKGAFPNFDWKGYSKSKFVKNLPKAIRDKIRDKGTRNSTLTTVAPTGSGAIVSRVTSGVEPIFA
;
A
#
# COMPACT_ATOMS: atom_id res chain seq x y z
N MET A 1 32.88 -2.81 -3.60
CA MET A 1 31.82 -2.52 -2.63
C MET A 1 32.40 -1.96 -1.32
N ALA A 2 33.36 -2.58 -0.69
CA ALA A 2 34.12 -2.02 0.46
C ALA A 2 34.74 -0.63 0.14
N GLU A 3 35.23 -0.42 -1.09
CA GLU A 3 35.73 0.87 -1.55
C GLU A 3 34.67 1.95 -1.71
N ALA A 4 33.44 1.61 -2.10
CA ALA A 4 32.32 2.54 -2.19
C ALA A 4 31.83 2.99 -0.81
N ILE A 5 31.77 2.07 0.16
CA ILE A 5 31.43 2.39 1.57
C ILE A 5 32.57 3.19 2.21
N LYS A 6 33.83 2.88 1.92
CA LYS A 6 34.99 3.70 2.28
C LYS A 6 34.89 5.13 1.75
N LEU A 7 34.42 5.30 0.51
CA LEU A 7 34.31 6.61 -0.14
C LEU A 7 33.22 7.49 0.52
N ASP A 8 32.08 6.88 0.91
CA ASP A 8 30.94 7.61 1.49
C ASP A 8 31.24 8.05 2.93
N LEU A 9 31.84 7.18 3.75
CA LEU A 9 32.33 7.54 5.09
C LEU A 9 33.46 8.58 5.04
N THR A 10 34.34 8.52 4.04
CA THR A 10 35.43 9.50 3.86
C THR A 10 34.90 10.85 3.38
N GLN A 11 33.80 10.90 2.66
CA GLN A 11 33.14 12.16 2.25
C GLN A 11 32.37 12.82 3.40
N SER A 12 31.71 12.04 4.27
CA SER A 12 31.01 12.57 5.46
C SER A 12 31.98 13.12 6.51
N LEU A 13 33.22 12.68 6.52
CA LEU A 13 34.23 13.01 7.53
C LEU A 13 35.33 13.99 7.02
N LYS A 14 35.15 14.54 5.81
CA LYS A 14 36.06 15.60 5.28
C LYS A 14 36.00 16.86 6.14
N GLY A 15 36.75 16.84 7.21
CA GLY A 15 36.92 17.95 8.17
C GLY A 15 37.55 17.51 9.49
N GLN A 16 37.71 16.23 9.74
CA GLN A 16 38.37 15.71 10.94
C GLN A 16 39.34 14.58 10.59
N GLN A 17 40.44 14.50 11.29
CA GLN A 17 41.63 13.63 11.17
C GLN A 17 41.39 12.28 10.48
N GLU A 18 42.36 11.83 9.70
CA GLU A 18 42.42 10.50 9.06
C GLU A 18 42.08 9.38 10.07
N ILE A 19 40.94 8.70 9.83
CA ILE A 19 40.56 7.53 10.61
C ILE A 19 41.51 6.39 10.21
N SER A 20 42.15 5.76 11.20
CA SER A 20 43.02 4.62 10.92
C SER A 20 42.20 3.43 10.35
N PRO A 21 42.81 2.60 9.47
CA PRO A 21 42.15 1.39 8.96
C PRO A 21 41.58 0.50 10.04
N GLU A 22 42.23 0.42 11.20
CA GLU A 22 41.78 -0.38 12.35
C GLU A 22 40.51 0.15 12.97
N ILE A 23 40.33 1.48 13.07
CA ILE A 23 39.09 2.09 13.55
C ILE A 23 37.95 1.88 12.53
N LEU A 24 38.25 1.94 11.25
CA LEU A 24 37.28 1.69 10.19
C LEU A 24 36.81 0.21 10.20
N ASP A 25 37.74 -0.72 10.38
CA ASP A 25 37.43 -2.13 10.48
C ASP A 25 36.63 -2.42 11.77
N THR A 26 36.97 -1.80 12.90
CA THR A 26 36.19 -1.91 14.15
C THR A 26 34.78 -1.32 14.02
N VAL A 27 34.62 -0.19 13.33
CA VAL A 27 33.30 0.40 13.06
C VAL A 27 32.48 -0.49 12.11
N LEU A 28 33.13 -1.11 11.12
CA LEU A 28 32.49 -2.08 10.23
C LEU A 28 32.12 -3.38 10.96
N GLU A 29 32.95 -3.86 11.90
CA GLU A 29 32.64 -4.99 12.77
C GLU A 29 31.48 -4.67 13.72
N ILE A 30 31.47 -3.52 14.38
CA ILE A 30 30.36 -3.07 15.24
C ILE A 30 29.07 -2.88 14.41
N GLN A 31 29.15 -2.33 13.21
CA GLN A 31 28.00 -2.24 12.31
C GLN A 31 27.52 -3.63 11.85
N ASN A 32 28.41 -4.57 11.66
CA ASN A 32 28.09 -5.95 11.32
C ASN A 32 27.37 -6.68 12.47
N GLU A 33 27.87 -6.52 13.70
CA GLU A 33 27.24 -7.07 14.89
C GLU A 33 25.88 -6.43 15.21
N THR A 34 25.75 -5.11 15.00
CA THR A 34 24.48 -4.40 15.24
C THR A 34 23.43 -4.65 14.15
N ASN A 35 23.85 -4.98 12.91
CA ASN A 35 22.93 -5.28 11.81
C ASN A 35 22.41 -6.72 11.80
N GLY A 36 22.81 -7.56 12.77
CA GLY A 36 22.32 -8.94 12.88
C GLY A 36 22.64 -9.79 11.65
N ARG A 37 23.82 -9.60 11.04
CA ARG A 37 24.25 -10.41 9.90
C ARG A 37 24.31 -11.87 10.31
N LEU A 38 23.56 -12.69 9.60
CA LEU A 38 23.64 -14.13 9.73
C LEU A 38 24.74 -14.66 8.80
N ASP A 39 25.60 -15.50 9.35
CA ASP A 39 26.68 -16.13 8.61
C ASP A 39 26.08 -16.99 7.48
N ASP A 40 26.69 -16.95 6.30
CA ASP A 40 26.28 -17.79 5.16
C ASP A 40 26.34 -19.30 5.54
N ASP A 41 27.25 -19.69 6.42
CA ASP A 41 27.38 -21.07 6.90
C ASP A 41 26.22 -21.53 7.79
N ALA A 42 25.46 -20.57 8.37
CA ALA A 42 24.25 -20.85 9.16
C ALA A 42 22.99 -21.05 8.30
N VAL A 43 23.06 -20.77 6.99
CA VAL A 43 21.91 -20.91 6.09
C VAL A 43 21.65 -22.39 5.78
N PRO A 44 20.45 -22.93 6.10
CA PRO A 44 20.09 -24.30 5.74
C PRO A 44 20.18 -24.52 4.23
N GLU A 45 20.65 -25.71 3.84
CA GLU A 45 20.95 -26.05 2.44
C GLU A 45 19.77 -25.85 1.49
N ASN A 46 18.54 -26.16 1.93
CA ASN A 46 17.31 -25.98 1.16
C ASN A 46 16.93 -24.50 0.97
N TYR A 47 17.45 -23.60 1.78
CA TYR A 47 17.21 -22.15 1.70
C TYR A 47 18.36 -21.37 1.07
N ARG A 48 19.38 -22.05 0.58
CA ARG A 48 20.36 -21.44 -0.32
C ARG A 48 19.66 -21.07 -1.61
N ILE A 49 19.94 -19.88 -2.14
CA ILE A 49 19.14 -19.31 -3.24
C ILE A 49 19.13 -20.19 -4.49
N GLU A 50 20.25 -20.85 -4.78
CA GLU A 50 20.40 -21.81 -5.87
C GLU A 50 19.53 -23.05 -5.70
N ASN A 51 19.31 -23.52 -4.47
CA ASN A 51 18.47 -24.67 -4.17
C ASN A 51 17.00 -24.26 -4.02
N TYR A 52 16.74 -23.11 -3.40
CA TYR A 52 15.39 -22.62 -3.16
C TYR A 52 14.67 -22.28 -4.45
N TYR A 53 15.34 -21.57 -5.37
CA TYR A 53 14.74 -21.17 -6.65
C TYR A 53 15.00 -22.17 -7.77
N ALA A 54 16.04 -23.04 -7.64
CA ALA A 54 16.43 -24.00 -8.67
C ALA A 54 16.48 -23.34 -10.08
N ASP A 55 15.58 -23.73 -10.99
CA ASP A 55 15.51 -23.20 -12.36
C ASP A 55 14.75 -21.87 -12.48
N ASP A 56 14.13 -21.36 -11.41
CA ASP A 56 13.43 -20.06 -11.41
C ASP A 56 14.40 -18.89 -11.26
N THR A 57 15.01 -18.54 -12.38
CA THR A 57 15.97 -17.41 -12.43
C THR A 57 15.28 -16.07 -12.18
N LEU A 58 14.00 -15.90 -12.58
CA LEU A 58 13.26 -14.65 -12.41
C LEU A 58 13.01 -14.36 -10.93
N GLY A 59 12.51 -15.32 -10.17
CA GLY A 59 12.28 -15.18 -8.73
C GLY A 59 13.57 -14.87 -7.98
N ALA A 60 14.65 -15.60 -8.31
CA ALA A 60 15.98 -15.38 -7.73
C ALA A 60 16.52 -13.97 -8.03
N ASP A 61 16.41 -13.50 -9.27
CA ASP A 61 16.91 -12.18 -9.69
C ASP A 61 16.10 -11.04 -9.07
N VAL A 62 14.77 -11.18 -8.99
CA VAL A 62 13.92 -10.20 -8.30
C VAL A 62 14.26 -10.12 -6.82
N LEU A 63 14.45 -11.26 -6.14
CA LEU A 63 14.86 -11.28 -4.74
C LEU A 63 16.22 -10.57 -4.54
N LYS A 64 17.24 -10.95 -5.31
CA LYS A 64 18.60 -10.39 -5.24
C LYS A 64 18.63 -8.88 -5.49
N ASN A 65 17.97 -8.43 -6.57
CA ASN A 65 18.12 -7.06 -7.04
C ASN A 65 17.20 -6.06 -6.33
N LYS A 66 16.10 -6.52 -5.70
CA LYS A 66 15.12 -5.61 -5.09
C LYS A 66 15.05 -5.68 -3.56
N TYR A 67 15.34 -6.84 -2.95
CA TYR A 67 14.96 -7.08 -1.57
C TYR A 67 16.09 -7.46 -0.63
N LEU A 68 17.08 -8.22 -1.10
CA LEU A 68 18.22 -8.57 -0.27
C LEU A 68 19.03 -7.32 0.11
N ALA A 69 19.46 -7.26 1.35
CA ALA A 69 20.45 -6.27 1.77
C ALA A 69 21.80 -6.58 1.11
N PRO A 70 22.73 -5.62 0.98
CA PRO A 70 24.04 -5.84 0.32
C PRO A 70 24.86 -6.99 0.88
N TRP A 71 24.61 -7.39 2.12
CA TRP A 71 25.28 -8.49 2.82
C TRP A 71 24.49 -9.79 2.81
N GLU A 72 23.29 -9.83 2.26
CA GLU A 72 22.44 -11.02 2.16
C GLU A 72 22.59 -11.69 0.80
N LYS A 73 22.46 -13.01 0.77
CA LYS A 73 22.55 -13.82 -0.45
C LYS A 73 21.36 -14.75 -0.62
N HIS A 74 20.67 -15.07 0.46
CA HIS A 74 19.70 -16.16 0.55
C HIS A 74 18.37 -15.71 1.15
N PRO A 75 17.22 -16.32 0.76
CA PRO A 75 15.91 -15.98 1.30
C PRO A 75 15.80 -16.14 2.83
N TRP A 76 16.48 -17.12 3.41
CA TRP A 76 16.49 -17.32 4.86
C TRP A 76 17.02 -16.11 5.64
N GLN A 77 18.00 -15.40 5.09
CA GLN A 77 18.58 -14.21 5.74
C GLN A 77 17.60 -13.04 5.78
N ILE A 78 16.87 -12.79 4.69
CA ILE A 78 15.86 -11.71 4.66
C ILE A 78 14.70 -12.01 5.61
N TRP A 79 14.25 -13.25 5.72
CA TRP A 79 13.19 -13.63 6.66
C TRP A 79 13.60 -13.39 8.11
N ASN A 80 14.81 -13.79 8.50
CA ASN A 80 15.36 -13.55 9.82
C ASN A 80 15.50 -12.04 10.13
N ARG A 81 16.04 -11.27 9.19
CA ARG A 81 16.18 -9.81 9.34
C ARG A 81 14.84 -9.14 9.60
N GLN A 82 13.82 -9.51 8.84
CA GLN A 82 12.48 -8.95 8.99
C GLN A 82 11.82 -9.39 10.30
N ALA A 83 11.90 -10.66 10.65
CA ALA A 83 11.37 -11.19 11.91
C ALA A 83 11.95 -10.46 13.12
N LYS A 84 13.28 -10.33 13.16
CA LYS A 84 14.02 -9.62 14.22
C LYS A 84 13.63 -8.14 14.28
N ALA A 85 13.57 -7.46 13.13
CA ALA A 85 13.20 -6.05 13.07
C ALA A 85 11.79 -5.81 13.60
N MET A 86 10.81 -6.60 13.18
CA MET A 86 9.43 -6.44 13.64
C MET A 86 9.23 -6.85 15.10
N ALA A 87 9.98 -7.83 15.60
CA ALA A 87 9.95 -8.22 17.00
C ALA A 87 10.59 -7.16 17.92
N SER A 88 11.51 -6.35 17.42
CA SER A 88 12.24 -5.36 18.20
C SER A 88 11.37 -4.29 18.87
N VAL A 89 10.17 -4.03 18.36
CA VAL A 89 9.21 -3.07 18.93
C VAL A 89 8.39 -3.65 20.10
N GLU A 90 8.53 -4.94 20.38
CA GLU A 90 7.88 -5.56 21.54
C GLU A 90 8.53 -5.11 22.85
N LYS A 91 7.70 -4.94 23.90
CA LYS A 91 8.09 -4.24 25.13
C LYS A 91 9.20 -4.90 25.95
N THR A 92 9.31 -6.22 25.89
CA THR A 92 10.27 -6.97 26.73
C THR A 92 11.10 -7.92 25.87
N LYS A 93 12.35 -8.21 26.31
CA LYS A 93 13.23 -9.14 25.61
C LYS A 93 12.58 -10.51 25.38
N LYS A 94 11.90 -11.04 26.39
CA LYS A 94 11.15 -12.31 26.28
C LYS A 94 10.04 -12.25 25.23
N SER A 95 9.34 -11.09 25.13
CA SER A 95 8.34 -10.89 24.09
C SER A 95 8.98 -10.75 22.71
N GLN A 96 10.11 -10.08 22.61
CA GLN A 96 10.87 -9.96 21.36
C GLN A 96 11.30 -11.33 20.84
N GLU A 97 11.95 -12.14 21.67
CA GLU A 97 12.36 -13.52 21.32
C GLU A 97 11.17 -14.38 20.87
N LYS A 98 10.06 -14.35 21.62
CA LYS A 98 8.83 -15.07 21.27
C LYS A 98 8.25 -14.63 19.91
N TRP A 99 8.22 -13.32 19.65
CA TRP A 99 7.62 -12.81 18.42
C TRP A 99 8.56 -12.88 17.23
N GLU A 100 9.87 -12.84 17.46
CA GLU A 100 10.88 -13.13 16.43
C GLU A 100 10.68 -14.55 15.86
N GLU A 101 10.54 -15.57 16.73
CA GLU A 101 10.25 -16.94 16.33
C GLU A 101 8.93 -17.06 15.56
N LYS A 102 7.85 -16.43 16.07
CA LYS A 102 6.55 -16.44 15.39
C LYS A 102 6.54 -15.70 14.05
N PHE A 103 7.21 -14.57 13.98
CA PHE A 103 7.31 -13.84 12.71
C PHE A 103 8.15 -14.59 11.70
N PHE A 104 9.25 -15.23 12.15
CA PHE A 104 10.03 -16.08 11.26
C PHE A 104 9.18 -17.23 10.69
N SER A 105 8.40 -17.91 11.53
CA SER A 105 7.60 -19.07 11.11
C SER A 105 6.55 -18.76 10.02
N ILE A 106 6.07 -17.53 9.94
CA ILE A 106 5.15 -17.11 8.85
C ILE A 106 5.89 -16.53 7.64
N LEU A 107 7.09 -15.96 7.83
CA LEU A 107 7.92 -15.44 6.74
C LEU A 107 8.62 -16.56 5.98
N GLU A 108 8.98 -17.60 6.70
CA GLU A 108 9.63 -18.81 6.15
C GLU A 108 8.77 -19.38 5.01
N ASP A 109 9.45 -19.66 3.91
CA ASP A 109 8.84 -20.23 2.71
C ASP A 109 7.74 -19.34 2.08
N PHE A 110 7.78 -18.05 2.41
CA PHE A 110 6.80 -17.06 1.95
C PHE A 110 5.34 -17.46 2.23
N LYS A 111 5.04 -18.03 3.40
CA LYS A 111 3.65 -18.24 3.87
C LYS A 111 2.94 -16.89 4.05
N PHE A 112 3.67 -15.89 4.54
CA PHE A 112 3.28 -14.49 4.57
C PHE A 112 4.34 -13.65 3.84
N VAL A 113 3.92 -12.86 2.89
CA VAL A 113 4.78 -12.01 2.06
C VAL A 113 4.57 -10.55 2.44
N PRO A 114 5.51 -9.93 3.17
CA PRO A 114 5.43 -8.50 3.47
C PRO A 114 5.48 -7.65 2.20
N GLY A 115 4.88 -6.47 2.24
CA GLY A 115 4.96 -5.51 1.14
C GLY A 115 6.40 -5.19 0.75
N GLY A 116 6.62 -4.86 -0.52
CA GLY A 116 7.96 -4.68 -1.07
C GLY A 116 8.83 -3.68 -0.30
N ARG A 117 8.22 -2.67 0.33
CA ARG A 117 8.96 -1.69 1.15
C ARG A 117 9.42 -2.28 2.49
N ILE A 118 8.62 -3.16 3.07
CA ILE A 118 8.99 -3.88 4.28
C ILE A 118 10.13 -4.86 3.95
N MET A 119 9.98 -5.65 2.87
CA MET A 119 11.03 -6.56 2.43
C MET A 119 12.36 -5.84 2.19
N HIS A 120 12.31 -4.66 1.56
CA HIS A 120 13.51 -3.87 1.26
C HIS A 120 14.11 -3.19 2.49
N GLY A 121 13.29 -2.60 3.37
CA GLY A 121 13.73 -1.63 4.39
C GLY A 121 13.74 -2.11 5.84
N ALA A 122 12.96 -3.16 6.19
CA ALA A 122 12.90 -3.64 7.56
C ALA A 122 14.25 -4.21 8.01
N GLY A 123 14.75 -3.77 9.17
CA GLY A 123 16.04 -4.19 9.72
C GLY A 123 17.27 -3.60 9.02
N ARG A 124 17.10 -2.67 8.08
CA ARG A 124 18.21 -1.96 7.42
C ARG A 124 18.46 -0.62 8.10
N ASN A 125 19.70 -0.43 8.57
CA ASN A 125 20.18 0.81 9.18
C ASN A 125 21.13 1.59 8.25
N ASP A 126 21.50 1.00 7.13
CA ASP A 126 22.34 1.60 6.09
C ASP A 126 21.57 2.53 5.14
N ILE A 127 20.23 2.46 5.15
CA ILE A 127 19.35 3.31 4.34
C ILE A 127 18.22 3.89 5.18
N THR A 128 17.77 5.09 4.80
CA THR A 128 16.55 5.69 5.33
C THR A 128 15.45 5.57 4.29
N THR A 129 14.48 4.69 4.54
CA THR A 129 13.33 4.48 3.68
C THR A 129 12.09 4.19 4.52
N THR A 130 10.92 4.61 4.04
CA THR A 130 9.66 4.19 4.67
C THR A 130 9.36 2.72 4.40
N LEU A 131 8.66 2.08 5.33
CA LEU A 131 8.12 0.72 5.15
C LEU A 131 6.69 0.72 4.57
N ASN A 132 6.11 1.90 4.37
CA ASN A 132 4.79 2.07 3.76
C ASN A 132 4.93 2.24 2.25
N ASN A 133 4.07 1.54 1.50
CA ASN A 133 4.03 1.65 0.03
C ASN A 133 3.18 2.82 -0.43
N CYS A 134 2.12 3.15 0.32
CA CYS A 134 0.96 3.90 -0.12
C CYS A 134 0.75 5.15 0.72
N TYR A 135 0.54 6.28 0.05
CA TYR A 135 0.24 7.57 0.68
C TYR A 135 -0.79 8.34 -0.14
N VAL A 136 -1.51 9.25 0.54
CA VAL A 136 -2.28 10.31 -0.09
C VAL A 136 -1.79 11.65 0.44
N VAL A 137 -1.61 12.61 -0.46
CA VAL A 137 -1.26 14.00 -0.15
C VAL A 137 -2.31 14.91 -0.77
N ALA A 138 -3.12 15.57 0.06
CA ALA A 138 -4.20 16.41 -0.43
C ALA A 138 -3.71 17.73 -1.03
N VAL A 139 -4.38 18.18 -2.10
CA VAL A 139 -4.34 19.57 -2.51
C VAL A 139 -5.31 20.32 -1.60
N LYS A 140 -4.77 21.09 -0.63
CA LYS A 140 -5.57 21.62 0.51
C LYS A 140 -6.49 22.78 0.17
N GLU A 141 -6.15 23.52 -0.87
CA GLU A 141 -6.92 24.69 -1.34
C GLU A 141 -6.62 25.01 -2.79
N ASP A 142 -7.53 25.73 -3.44
CA ASP A 142 -7.38 26.17 -4.82
C ASP A 142 -6.44 27.39 -4.90
N SER A 143 -5.13 27.13 -4.78
CA SER A 143 -4.09 28.14 -4.88
C SER A 143 -2.79 27.55 -5.47
N ILE A 144 -2.04 28.38 -6.19
CA ILE A 144 -0.72 27.98 -6.73
C ILE A 144 0.19 27.50 -5.60
N LYS A 145 0.15 28.18 -4.44
CA LYS A 145 0.97 27.76 -3.30
C LYS A 145 0.63 26.35 -2.85
N ALA A 146 -0.66 26.04 -2.64
CA ALA A 146 -1.08 24.72 -2.19
C ALA A 146 -0.75 23.62 -3.21
N ILE A 147 -0.90 23.90 -4.51
CA ILE A 147 -0.51 22.96 -5.58
C ILE A 147 0.98 22.63 -5.50
N TYR A 148 1.84 23.67 -5.41
CA TYR A 148 3.29 23.44 -5.34
C TYR A 148 3.74 22.86 -4.00
N ASP A 149 3.11 23.20 -2.88
CA ASP A 149 3.35 22.54 -1.59
C ASP A 149 3.03 21.03 -1.68
N THR A 150 1.97 20.66 -2.40
CA THR A 150 1.62 19.25 -2.65
C THR A 150 2.69 18.55 -3.49
N ILE A 151 3.21 19.19 -4.54
CA ILE A 151 4.29 18.66 -5.39
C ILE A 151 5.57 18.45 -4.56
N ILE A 152 5.91 19.39 -3.67
CA ILE A 152 7.07 19.26 -2.76
C ILE A 152 6.88 18.07 -1.82
N ASN A 153 5.70 17.95 -1.19
CA ASN A 153 5.38 16.86 -0.27
C ASN A 153 5.39 15.50 -0.97
N GLU A 154 4.91 15.44 -2.19
CA GLU A 154 5.00 14.28 -3.06
C GLU A 154 6.45 13.90 -3.34
N ALA A 155 7.30 14.86 -3.77
CA ALA A 155 8.71 14.62 -4.04
C ALA A 155 9.45 14.07 -2.81
N LEU A 156 9.19 14.63 -1.63
CA LEU A 156 9.74 14.13 -0.36
C LEU A 156 9.26 12.71 -0.06
N THR A 157 7.97 12.41 -0.29
CA THR A 157 7.42 11.07 -0.09
C THR A 157 8.06 10.05 -1.05
N TYR A 158 8.26 10.42 -2.32
CA TYR A 158 8.99 9.58 -3.29
C TYR A 158 10.43 9.32 -2.87
N LYS A 159 11.14 10.34 -2.39
CA LYS A 159 12.51 10.21 -1.89
C LYS A 159 12.61 9.13 -0.79
N TYR A 160 11.60 9.02 0.08
CA TYR A 160 11.56 8.01 1.14
C TYR A 160 10.98 6.67 0.69
N GLY A 161 10.47 6.57 -0.52
CA GLY A 161 10.05 5.30 -1.09
C GLY A 161 8.55 5.07 -1.20
N GLY A 162 7.71 6.02 -0.82
CA GLY A 162 6.25 5.95 -0.93
C GLY A 162 5.75 6.27 -2.34
N GLY A 163 4.60 5.72 -2.74
CA GLY A 163 3.79 6.18 -3.87
C GLY A 163 2.69 7.10 -3.37
N CYS A 164 2.26 8.07 -4.18
CA CYS A 164 1.28 9.08 -3.79
C CYS A 164 0.01 9.08 -4.65
N GLY A 165 -1.10 9.51 -4.04
CA GLY A 165 -2.29 9.88 -4.77
C GLY A 165 -2.79 11.25 -4.35
N HIS A 166 -3.47 11.92 -5.27
CA HIS A 166 -4.05 13.26 -5.08
C HIS A 166 -5.46 13.32 -5.64
N ASP A 167 -6.33 14.10 -5.00
CA ASP A 167 -7.59 14.53 -5.58
C ASP A 167 -7.48 15.98 -6.06
N LEU A 168 -7.84 16.23 -7.31
CA LEU A 168 -7.78 17.54 -7.95
C LEU A 168 -9.14 18.25 -7.99
N SER A 169 -10.17 17.66 -7.41
CA SER A 169 -11.55 18.14 -7.48
C SER A 169 -11.79 19.47 -6.75
N SER A 170 -10.85 19.86 -5.86
CA SER A 170 -10.89 21.15 -5.17
C SER A 170 -10.40 22.33 -6.01
N LEU A 171 -9.80 22.08 -7.17
CA LEU A 171 -9.30 23.12 -8.07
C LEU A 171 -10.43 23.66 -8.96
N ARG A 172 -10.53 25.00 -9.10
CA ARG A 172 -11.51 25.64 -9.95
C ARG A 172 -11.41 25.21 -11.41
N PRO A 173 -12.51 25.20 -12.16
CA PRO A 173 -12.51 24.82 -13.57
C PRO A 173 -11.66 25.72 -14.46
N ALA A 174 -11.31 25.19 -15.64
CA ALA A 174 -10.68 25.97 -16.70
C ALA A 174 -11.60 27.08 -17.19
N GLY A 175 -11.02 28.26 -17.42
CA GLY A 175 -11.76 29.46 -17.83
C GLY A 175 -12.28 30.32 -16.67
N ASP A 176 -12.26 29.84 -15.44
CA ASP A 176 -12.65 30.63 -14.28
C ASP A 176 -11.67 31.79 -14.03
N ALA A 177 -12.21 32.94 -13.60
CA ALA A 177 -11.41 34.12 -13.35
C ALA A 177 -10.42 33.93 -12.19
N ILE A 178 -9.15 34.32 -12.39
CA ILE A 178 -8.14 34.38 -11.34
C ILE A 178 -8.25 35.71 -10.60
N ASN A 179 -8.65 35.62 -9.32
CA ASN A 179 -8.76 36.81 -8.47
C ASN A 179 -7.37 37.41 -8.15
N GLY A 180 -7.26 38.73 -8.28
CA GLY A 180 -6.07 39.48 -7.88
C GLY A 180 -5.07 39.78 -9.01
N THR A 181 -4.68 38.83 -9.82
CA THR A 181 -3.73 39.03 -10.92
C THR A 181 -4.39 39.18 -12.29
N GLY A 182 -5.67 38.78 -12.39
CA GLY A 182 -6.41 38.72 -13.65
C GLY A 182 -6.01 37.49 -14.50
N GLY A 183 -6.80 37.20 -15.51
CA GLY A 183 -6.63 36.05 -16.37
C GLY A 183 -7.61 34.92 -16.00
N GLU A 184 -7.43 33.76 -16.64
CA GLU A 184 -8.29 32.58 -16.51
C GLU A 184 -7.51 31.37 -15.99
N SER A 185 -8.20 30.53 -15.22
CA SER A 185 -7.68 29.26 -14.71
C SER A 185 -7.43 28.27 -15.86
N CYS A 186 -6.35 27.49 -15.76
CA CYS A 186 -6.13 26.34 -16.64
C CYS A 186 -6.89 25.09 -16.19
N GLY A 187 -7.57 25.15 -15.05
CA GLY A 187 -8.27 24.03 -14.44
C GLY A 187 -7.35 22.92 -13.90
N PRO A 188 -7.91 21.89 -13.26
CA PRO A 188 -7.15 20.76 -12.74
C PRO A 188 -6.30 20.08 -13.81
N THR A 189 -6.83 19.93 -15.03
CA THR A 189 -6.12 19.26 -16.13
C THR A 189 -4.85 20.00 -16.58
N GLY A 190 -4.77 21.31 -16.35
CA GLY A 190 -3.57 22.08 -16.63
C GLY A 190 -2.39 21.79 -15.69
N PHE A 191 -2.67 21.31 -14.48
CA PHE A 191 -1.64 20.96 -13.49
C PHE A 191 -1.24 19.47 -13.50
N MET A 192 -2.02 18.60 -14.12
CA MET A 192 -1.79 17.16 -14.07
C MET A 192 -0.40 16.74 -14.55
N ASN A 193 0.12 17.40 -15.58
CA ASN A 193 1.44 17.06 -16.11
C ASN A 193 2.59 17.44 -15.16
N LEU A 194 2.42 18.44 -14.28
CA LEU A 194 3.42 18.77 -13.26
C LEU A 194 3.59 17.64 -12.26
N PHE A 195 2.50 17.06 -11.78
CA PHE A 195 2.53 15.88 -10.90
C PHE A 195 3.13 14.66 -11.60
N SER A 196 2.76 14.46 -12.86
CA SER A 196 3.30 13.36 -13.67
C SER A 196 4.82 13.48 -13.88
N GLU A 197 5.33 14.65 -14.22
CA GLU A 197 6.76 14.87 -14.42
C GLU A 197 7.55 14.85 -13.11
N ASN A 198 6.97 15.32 -11.99
CA ASN A 198 7.56 15.15 -10.67
C ASN A 198 7.78 13.67 -10.36
N THR A 199 6.77 12.84 -10.65
CA THR A 199 6.83 11.37 -10.49
C THR A 199 7.94 10.73 -11.34
N ASN A 200 8.13 11.21 -12.58
CA ASN A 200 9.16 10.73 -13.49
C ASN A 200 10.57 11.14 -13.02
N THR A 201 10.68 12.37 -12.51
CA THR A 201 11.97 13.00 -12.15
C THR A 201 12.54 12.41 -10.85
N ILE A 202 11.68 12.16 -9.85
CA ILE A 202 12.12 11.66 -8.54
C ILE A 202 12.20 10.14 -8.58
N ALA A 203 13.37 9.64 -8.99
CA ALA A 203 13.64 8.20 -9.02
C ALA A 203 14.16 7.71 -7.66
N GLN A 204 13.75 6.50 -7.27
CA GLN A 204 14.19 5.82 -6.07
C GLN A 204 14.99 4.59 -6.44
N HIS A 205 16.32 4.58 -6.23
CA HIS A 205 17.16 3.40 -6.44
C HIS A 205 16.80 2.60 -7.71
N GLY A 206 16.61 3.33 -8.84
CA GLY A 206 16.23 2.74 -10.13
C GLY A 206 14.73 2.44 -10.30
N ARG A 207 13.85 2.78 -9.33
CA ARG A 207 12.38 2.78 -9.50
C ARG A 207 11.87 4.21 -9.68
N ARG A 208 10.99 4.41 -10.63
CA ARG A 208 10.21 5.65 -10.75
C ARG A 208 9.24 5.77 -9.57
N GLY A 209 8.85 6.98 -9.21
CA GLY A 209 7.69 7.24 -8.37
C GLY A 209 6.44 6.56 -8.93
N ALA A 210 5.37 6.54 -8.15
CA ALA A 210 4.06 6.08 -8.60
C ALA A 210 3.03 7.11 -8.13
N ASN A 211 2.13 7.50 -9.03
CA ASN A 211 1.16 8.56 -8.82
C ASN A 211 -0.25 8.13 -9.23
N MET A 212 -1.25 8.59 -8.47
CA MET A 212 -2.67 8.55 -8.82
C MET A 212 -3.22 9.97 -8.79
N GLN A 213 -3.90 10.37 -9.85
CA GLN A 213 -4.65 11.63 -9.89
C GLN A 213 -6.13 11.32 -10.07
N THR A 214 -6.96 11.89 -9.20
CA THR A 214 -8.40 11.66 -9.23
C THR A 214 -9.15 12.96 -9.50
N LEU A 215 -10.31 12.85 -10.14
CA LEU A 215 -11.27 13.95 -10.33
C LEU A 215 -12.69 13.44 -10.13
N ARG A 216 -13.53 14.23 -9.47
CA ARG A 216 -14.95 13.91 -9.30
C ARG A 216 -15.69 13.95 -10.62
N ILE A 217 -16.65 13.05 -10.79
CA ILE A 217 -17.45 12.91 -12.01
C ILE A 217 -18.29 14.16 -12.30
N ASP A 218 -18.67 14.94 -11.28
CA ASP A 218 -19.46 16.17 -11.39
C ASP A 218 -18.61 17.43 -11.64
N HIS A 219 -17.27 17.31 -11.73
CA HIS A 219 -16.40 18.46 -12.00
C HIS A 219 -16.56 18.95 -13.44
N PRO A 220 -16.62 20.30 -13.70
CA PRO A 220 -16.79 20.85 -15.05
C PRO A 220 -15.73 20.39 -16.08
N ASP A 221 -14.50 20.12 -15.65
CA ASP A 221 -13.40 19.66 -16.52
C ASP A 221 -13.33 18.13 -16.69
N ILE A 222 -14.36 17.39 -16.26
CA ILE A 222 -14.31 15.91 -16.25
C ILE A 222 -14.16 15.32 -17.66
N GLU A 223 -14.81 15.89 -18.67
CA GLU A 223 -14.71 15.42 -20.05
C GLU A 223 -13.25 15.49 -20.54
N LYS A 224 -12.57 16.59 -20.27
CA LYS A 224 -11.15 16.78 -20.63
C LYS A 224 -10.22 15.87 -19.82
N PHE A 225 -10.56 15.62 -18.54
CA PHE A 225 -9.81 14.68 -17.70
C PHE A 225 -9.84 13.26 -18.25
N ILE A 226 -11.01 12.77 -18.68
CA ILE A 226 -11.19 11.43 -19.24
C ILE A 226 -10.35 11.26 -20.52
N GLU A 227 -10.26 12.30 -21.34
CA GLU A 227 -9.61 12.29 -22.66
C GLU A 227 -8.10 12.55 -22.61
N ILE A 228 -7.55 12.98 -21.47
CA ILE A 228 -6.20 13.58 -21.40
C ILE A 228 -5.08 12.67 -21.90
N LYS A 229 -5.27 11.35 -21.81
CA LYS A 229 -4.28 10.35 -22.26
C LYS A 229 -4.51 9.79 -23.67
N THR A 230 -5.58 10.19 -24.34
CA THR A 230 -5.95 9.65 -25.67
C THR A 230 -5.52 10.55 -26.83
N GLY A 231 -5.25 11.84 -26.59
CA GLY A 231 -4.82 12.78 -27.61
C GLY A 231 -3.31 12.84 -27.79
N ASP A 232 -2.61 13.35 -26.81
CA ASP A 232 -1.14 13.38 -26.77
C ASP A 232 -0.66 12.31 -25.80
N VAL A 233 -0.13 11.21 -26.33
CA VAL A 233 0.33 10.05 -25.57
C VAL A 233 1.44 10.35 -24.55
N ASP A 234 2.08 11.51 -24.64
CA ASP A 234 3.12 11.94 -23.70
C ASP A 234 2.55 12.75 -22.51
N MET A 235 1.27 13.18 -22.60
CA MET A 235 0.64 13.89 -21.49
C MET A 235 0.29 12.93 -20.33
N VAL A 236 0.63 13.34 -19.12
CA VAL A 236 0.31 12.61 -17.85
C VAL A 236 0.79 11.14 -17.84
N LYS A 237 1.85 10.85 -18.58
CA LYS A 237 2.36 9.49 -18.85
C LYS A 237 2.76 8.70 -17.60
N TYR A 238 3.19 9.38 -16.55
CA TYR A 238 3.75 8.77 -15.33
C TYR A 238 2.79 8.76 -14.15
N SER A 239 1.52 9.07 -14.38
CA SER A 239 0.46 9.01 -13.39
C SER A 239 -0.67 8.10 -13.87
N ASN A 240 -1.24 7.32 -12.95
CA ASN A 240 -2.55 6.72 -13.17
C ASN A 240 -3.63 7.77 -12.96
N ILE A 241 -4.74 7.67 -13.67
CA ILE A 241 -5.89 8.56 -13.52
C ILE A 241 -7.16 7.76 -13.21
N SER A 242 -7.99 8.27 -12.29
CA SER A 242 -9.28 7.64 -11.96
C SER A 242 -10.37 8.64 -11.69
N VAL A 243 -11.58 8.29 -12.08
CA VAL A 243 -12.79 9.11 -11.87
C VAL A 243 -13.45 8.69 -10.56
N LEU A 244 -13.79 9.68 -9.70
CA LEU A 244 -14.56 9.46 -8.48
C LEU A 244 -16.05 9.49 -8.83
N LEU A 245 -16.69 8.33 -8.89
CA LEU A 245 -18.10 8.16 -9.22
C LEU A 245 -18.97 8.34 -7.97
N THR A 246 -20.08 9.10 -8.13
CA THR A 246 -21.10 9.28 -7.08
C THR A 246 -22.30 8.36 -7.31
N HIS A 247 -23.09 8.10 -6.25
CA HIS A 247 -24.35 7.37 -6.38
C HIS A 247 -25.31 8.11 -7.32
N ASP A 248 -25.42 9.43 -7.20
CA ASP A 248 -26.30 10.26 -8.04
C ASP A 248 -25.96 10.14 -9.53
N PHE A 249 -24.66 10.07 -9.87
CA PHE A 249 -24.26 9.84 -11.26
C PHE A 249 -24.66 8.46 -11.75
N MET A 250 -24.44 7.41 -10.96
CA MET A 250 -24.79 6.04 -11.33
C MET A 250 -26.32 5.88 -11.48
N ASP A 251 -27.09 6.49 -10.58
CA ASP A 251 -28.55 6.55 -10.68
C ASP A 251 -29.00 7.29 -11.95
N ALA A 252 -28.31 8.39 -12.32
CA ALA A 252 -28.57 9.12 -13.55
C ALA A 252 -28.26 8.29 -14.82
N VAL A 253 -27.20 7.49 -14.80
CA VAL A 253 -26.84 6.55 -15.88
C VAL A 253 -27.93 5.48 -16.03
N GLU A 254 -28.34 4.84 -14.93
CA GLU A 254 -29.34 3.78 -14.92
C GLU A 254 -30.72 4.28 -15.43
N ASN A 255 -31.09 5.50 -15.03
CA ASN A 255 -32.38 6.12 -15.40
C ASN A 255 -32.33 6.89 -16.74
N ASP A 256 -31.22 6.85 -17.47
CA ASP A 256 -31.00 7.62 -18.73
C ASP A 256 -31.37 9.10 -18.57
N SER A 257 -30.96 9.71 -17.45
CA SER A 257 -31.31 11.08 -17.10
C SER A 257 -30.14 12.07 -17.33
N TYR A 258 -30.44 13.35 -17.13
CA TYR A 258 -29.42 14.42 -17.16
C TYR A 258 -28.68 14.51 -15.84
N PHE A 259 -27.42 14.95 -15.91
CA PHE A 259 -26.54 15.15 -14.79
C PHE A 259 -25.79 16.48 -14.89
N ASP A 260 -25.68 17.20 -13.78
CA ASP A 260 -25.06 18.51 -13.74
C ASP A 260 -23.57 18.41 -13.41
N LEU A 261 -22.74 19.07 -14.20
CA LEU A 261 -21.35 19.34 -13.90
C LEU A 261 -21.27 20.69 -13.17
N SER A 262 -20.79 20.67 -11.93
CA SER A 262 -20.83 21.83 -11.03
C SER A 262 -19.55 21.99 -10.20
N TYR A 263 -19.27 23.23 -9.82
CA TYR A 263 -18.20 23.60 -8.90
C TYR A 263 -18.66 24.76 -8.01
N ASP A 264 -18.42 24.70 -6.70
CA ASP A 264 -18.86 25.71 -5.72
C ASP A 264 -20.33 26.07 -5.85
N ASP A 265 -21.23 25.07 -5.96
CA ASP A 265 -22.69 25.24 -6.12
C ASP A 265 -23.12 25.93 -7.42
N VAL A 266 -22.20 26.16 -8.35
CA VAL A 266 -22.50 26.72 -9.69
C VAL A 266 -22.53 25.58 -10.71
N VAL A 267 -23.64 25.47 -11.45
CA VAL A 267 -23.76 24.53 -12.58
C VAL A 267 -23.15 25.17 -13.82
N TYR A 268 -22.12 24.50 -14.37
CA TYR A 268 -21.42 24.92 -15.59
C TYR A 268 -22.02 24.29 -16.83
N LYS A 269 -22.46 23.05 -16.72
CA LYS A 269 -22.98 22.27 -17.86
C LYS A 269 -23.92 21.17 -17.36
N THR A 270 -25.01 20.94 -18.06
CA THR A 270 -25.89 19.77 -17.88
C THR A 270 -25.70 18.83 -19.07
N ILE A 271 -25.43 17.57 -18.81
CA ILE A 271 -25.13 16.53 -19.82
C ILE A 271 -26.01 15.29 -19.63
N LYS A 272 -26.11 14.45 -20.65
CA LYS A 272 -26.64 13.10 -20.48
C LYS A 272 -25.63 12.24 -19.74
N ALA A 273 -26.01 11.70 -18.58
CA ALA A 273 -25.12 10.87 -17.78
C ALA A 273 -24.62 9.65 -18.56
N LYS A 274 -25.50 9.02 -19.34
CA LYS A 274 -25.17 7.86 -20.15
C LYS A 274 -24.13 8.17 -21.23
N ASP A 275 -24.16 9.34 -21.86
CA ASP A 275 -23.19 9.73 -22.87
C ASP A 275 -21.78 9.87 -22.26
N LEU A 276 -21.69 10.44 -21.05
CA LEU A 276 -20.42 10.53 -20.32
C LEU A 276 -19.92 9.16 -19.88
N TRP A 277 -20.82 8.28 -19.43
CA TRP A 277 -20.49 6.90 -19.06
C TRP A 277 -19.95 6.09 -20.27
N ASP A 278 -20.61 6.18 -21.43
CA ASP A 278 -20.19 5.50 -22.64
C ASP A 278 -18.80 5.99 -23.11
N ARG A 279 -18.49 7.30 -22.96
CA ARG A 279 -17.16 7.85 -23.23
C ARG A 279 -16.11 7.32 -22.26
N ILE A 280 -16.40 7.23 -20.96
CA ILE A 280 -15.48 6.61 -19.98
C ILE A 280 -15.13 5.18 -20.39
N ILE A 281 -16.15 4.38 -20.77
CA ILE A 281 -15.96 3.00 -21.24
C ILE A 281 -15.10 2.95 -22.49
N GLU A 282 -15.34 3.80 -23.47
CA GLU A 282 -14.58 3.86 -24.72
C GLU A 282 -13.09 4.16 -24.46
N HIS A 283 -12.81 5.15 -23.61
CA HIS A 283 -11.43 5.49 -23.24
C HIS A 283 -10.76 4.40 -22.42
N ALA A 284 -11.43 3.83 -21.45
CA ALA A 284 -10.93 2.69 -20.67
C ALA A 284 -10.64 1.47 -21.56
N HIS A 285 -11.46 1.20 -22.56
CA HIS A 285 -11.23 0.12 -23.53
C HIS A 285 -10.01 0.41 -24.42
N THR A 286 -9.81 1.66 -24.82
CA THR A 286 -8.74 2.05 -25.76
C THR A 286 -7.37 2.16 -25.08
N SER A 287 -7.31 2.70 -23.85
CA SER A 287 -6.05 3.06 -23.16
C SER A 287 -5.89 2.41 -21.79
N ALA A 288 -6.84 1.59 -21.33
CA ALA A 288 -6.95 1.04 -19.98
C ALA A 288 -7.14 2.11 -18.87
N GLU A 289 -7.45 3.34 -19.25
CA GLU A 289 -7.69 4.47 -18.32
C GLU A 289 -8.81 5.37 -18.89
N PRO A 290 -9.56 6.11 -18.02
CA PRO A 290 -9.40 6.19 -16.57
C PRO A 290 -9.88 4.95 -15.82
N GLY A 291 -9.34 4.73 -14.61
CA GLY A 291 -9.91 3.83 -13.62
C GLY A 291 -11.20 4.40 -13.03
N LEU A 292 -11.99 3.54 -12.38
CA LEU A 292 -13.25 3.92 -11.73
C LEU A 292 -13.18 3.68 -10.23
N LEU A 293 -13.55 4.70 -9.45
CA LEU A 293 -13.62 4.64 -8.00
C LEU A 293 -15.06 4.96 -7.58
N PHE A 294 -15.81 3.97 -7.09
CA PHE A 294 -17.17 4.15 -6.58
C PHE A 294 -17.12 4.87 -5.23
N TRP A 295 -16.93 6.19 -5.28
CA TRP A 295 -16.46 6.98 -4.16
C TRP A 295 -17.41 7.01 -2.97
N ASP A 296 -18.70 7.15 -3.21
CA ASP A 296 -19.68 7.13 -2.12
C ASP A 296 -19.78 5.75 -1.48
N THR A 297 -19.65 4.66 -2.27
CA THR A 297 -19.55 3.30 -1.73
C THR A 297 -18.29 3.14 -0.87
N MET A 298 -17.14 3.65 -1.32
CA MET A 298 -15.91 3.61 -0.54
C MET A 298 -16.05 4.34 0.80
N LYS A 299 -16.66 5.53 0.82
CA LYS A 299 -16.96 6.27 2.05
C LYS A 299 -17.93 5.54 2.97
N ASP A 300 -18.99 4.96 2.43
CA ASP A 300 -19.96 4.18 3.17
C ASP A 300 -19.36 2.98 3.91
N TYR A 301 -18.37 2.35 3.29
CA TYR A 301 -17.65 1.19 3.86
C TYR A 301 -16.40 1.58 4.64
N HIS A 302 -15.97 2.84 4.61
CA HIS A 302 -14.80 3.29 5.36
C HIS A 302 -15.07 3.34 6.86
N ASN A 303 -14.27 2.62 7.65
CA ASN A 303 -14.49 2.48 9.10
C ASN A 303 -14.20 3.76 9.89
N ALA A 304 -13.31 4.60 9.38
CA ALA A 304 -12.83 5.80 10.08
C ALA A 304 -13.27 7.12 9.40
N GLU A 305 -14.29 7.12 8.54
CA GLU A 305 -14.77 8.32 7.85
C GLU A 305 -15.15 9.46 8.82
N TYR A 306 -15.58 9.12 10.03
CA TYR A 306 -15.95 10.07 11.07
C TYR A 306 -14.80 10.91 11.63
N CYS A 307 -13.54 10.46 11.49
CA CYS A 307 -12.35 11.11 12.05
C CYS A 307 -11.20 11.26 11.06
N SER A 308 -11.21 10.48 9.99
CA SER A 308 -10.20 10.42 8.93
C SER A 308 -10.88 10.28 7.58
N PRO A 309 -11.58 11.34 7.08
CA PRO A 309 -12.34 11.28 5.85
C PRO A 309 -11.44 11.03 4.65
N LEU A 310 -11.94 10.22 3.70
CA LEU A 310 -11.20 9.86 2.51
C LEU A 310 -11.01 11.06 1.58
N VAL A 311 -9.82 11.14 0.97
CA VAL A 311 -9.44 12.18 0.00
C VAL A 311 -9.21 11.60 -1.39
N SER A 312 -8.41 10.55 -1.50
CA SER A 312 -8.06 9.87 -2.76
C SER A 312 -7.64 8.44 -2.48
N THR A 313 -7.05 7.76 -3.44
CA THR A 313 -6.42 6.47 -3.26
C THR A 313 -4.92 6.54 -3.50
N ASN A 314 -4.20 5.49 -3.09
CA ASN A 314 -2.83 5.25 -3.52
C ASN A 314 -2.75 4.96 -5.04
N PRO A 315 -1.54 4.86 -5.63
CA PRO A 315 -1.37 4.68 -7.08
C PRO A 315 -2.05 3.46 -7.70
N CYS A 316 -2.19 2.36 -6.94
CA CYS A 316 -2.82 1.12 -7.42
C CYS A 316 -4.31 1.01 -7.04
N ALA A 317 -4.86 2.03 -6.37
CA ALA A 317 -6.27 2.15 -5.96
C ALA A 317 -6.78 1.17 -4.89
N GLU A 318 -5.94 0.27 -4.37
CA GLU A 318 -6.34 -0.69 -3.33
C GLU A 318 -6.51 -0.07 -1.93
N GLN A 319 -6.05 1.17 -1.72
CA GLN A 319 -6.10 1.87 -0.44
C GLN A 319 -6.71 3.27 -0.58
N PRO A 320 -8.01 3.44 -0.35
CA PRO A 320 -8.60 4.75 -0.10
C PRO A 320 -8.05 5.34 1.20
N LEU A 321 -7.54 6.56 1.15
CA LEU A 321 -6.79 7.19 2.25
C LEU A 321 -7.22 8.63 2.50
N PRO A 322 -7.15 9.11 3.76
CA PRO A 322 -7.28 10.52 4.11
C PRO A 322 -6.02 11.32 3.74
N ASP A 323 -6.03 12.63 3.96
CA ASP A 323 -4.82 13.46 3.85
C ASP A 323 -3.73 13.01 4.83
N GLY A 324 -2.52 12.83 4.32
CA GLY A 324 -1.40 12.24 5.07
C GLY A 324 -1.59 10.76 5.37
N GLY A 325 -2.68 10.15 4.91
CA GLY A 325 -2.96 8.75 5.10
C GLY A 325 -1.90 7.86 4.48
N CYS A 326 -1.59 6.76 5.14
CA CYS A 326 -0.62 5.78 4.68
C CYS A 326 -1.01 4.37 5.08
N CYS A 327 -0.48 3.39 4.34
CA CYS A 327 -0.70 1.98 4.64
C CYS A 327 0.56 1.16 4.38
N ASN A 328 0.87 0.27 5.32
CA ASN A 328 1.80 -0.83 5.10
C ASN A 328 1.03 -2.07 4.63
N LEU A 329 1.67 -2.88 3.81
CA LEU A 329 1.04 -4.02 3.14
C LEU A 329 1.73 -5.34 3.50
N GLY A 330 0.94 -6.41 3.49
CA GLY A 330 1.40 -7.78 3.54
C GLY A 330 0.33 -8.73 3.03
N ALA A 331 0.70 -9.89 2.53
CA ALA A 331 -0.24 -10.82 1.94
C ALA A 331 0.03 -12.26 2.42
N VAL A 332 -1.04 -12.98 2.74
CA VAL A 332 -1.00 -14.41 3.08
C VAL A 332 -1.01 -15.21 1.78
N ASN A 333 -0.05 -16.11 1.63
CA ASN A 333 0.08 -16.97 0.45
C ASN A 333 -0.85 -18.18 0.56
N LEU A 334 -1.99 -18.10 -0.09
CA LEU A 334 -3.05 -19.13 0.02
C LEU A 334 -2.60 -20.50 -0.46
N GLU A 335 -1.68 -20.56 -1.42
CA GLU A 335 -1.13 -21.82 -1.95
C GLU A 335 -0.45 -22.66 -0.87
N ARG A 336 0.16 -22.02 0.14
CA ARG A 336 0.88 -22.68 1.23
C ARG A 336 -0.04 -23.37 2.24
N PHE A 337 -1.34 -23.16 2.15
CA PHE A 337 -2.34 -23.75 3.06
C PHE A 337 -3.18 -24.86 2.41
N VAL A 338 -2.71 -25.43 1.30
CA VAL A 338 -3.33 -26.61 0.69
C VAL A 338 -2.41 -27.82 0.87
N ASP A 339 -2.91 -28.87 1.55
CA ASP A 339 -2.17 -30.09 1.78
C ASP A 339 -2.01 -30.94 0.50
N LEU A 340 -1.27 -32.03 0.58
CA LEU A 340 -1.03 -32.93 -0.56
C LEU A 340 -2.30 -33.66 -1.05
N ASN A 341 -3.39 -33.64 -0.28
CA ASN A 341 -4.67 -34.22 -0.63
C ASN A 341 -5.66 -33.17 -1.19
N GLY A 342 -5.26 -31.92 -1.32
CA GLY A 342 -6.10 -30.84 -1.79
C GLY A 342 -7.00 -30.23 -0.73
N ASN A 343 -6.77 -30.47 0.57
CA ASN A 343 -7.56 -29.90 1.65
C ASN A 343 -6.94 -28.59 2.14
N PHE A 344 -7.77 -27.59 2.43
CA PHE A 344 -7.33 -26.32 2.98
C PHE A 344 -7.09 -26.43 4.50
N MET A 345 -5.87 -26.04 4.95
CA MET A 345 -5.40 -26.13 6.33
C MET A 345 -5.84 -24.90 7.15
N ILE A 346 -7.10 -24.91 7.60
CA ILE A 346 -7.79 -23.75 8.20
C ILE A 346 -7.05 -23.24 9.46
N ASP A 347 -6.58 -24.11 10.34
CA ASP A 347 -6.00 -23.71 11.63
C ASP A 347 -4.63 -23.02 11.42
N GLU A 348 -3.78 -23.55 10.54
CA GLU A 348 -2.49 -22.93 10.18
C GLU A 348 -2.72 -21.58 9.45
N PHE A 349 -3.73 -21.52 8.59
CA PHE A 349 -4.13 -20.29 7.93
C PHE A 349 -4.55 -19.21 8.94
N LYS A 350 -5.42 -19.53 9.90
CA LYS A 350 -5.82 -18.61 10.96
C LYS A 350 -4.64 -18.12 11.79
N ASP A 351 -3.75 -19.02 12.19
CA ASP A 351 -2.55 -18.64 12.93
C ASP A 351 -1.69 -17.66 12.14
N THR A 352 -1.50 -17.92 10.84
CA THR A 352 -0.73 -17.03 9.96
C THR A 352 -1.41 -15.67 9.79
N VAL A 353 -2.73 -15.61 9.63
CA VAL A 353 -3.51 -14.35 9.57
C VAL A 353 -3.34 -13.56 10.87
N ALA A 354 -3.43 -14.21 12.03
CA ALA A 354 -3.29 -13.56 13.33
C ALA A 354 -1.88 -13.01 13.54
N VAL A 355 -0.84 -13.82 13.26
CA VAL A 355 0.56 -13.40 13.38
C VAL A 355 0.89 -12.30 12.37
N GLY A 356 0.39 -12.40 11.12
CA GLY A 356 0.54 -11.37 10.08
C GLY A 356 -0.13 -10.04 10.43
N THR A 357 -1.29 -10.08 11.07
CA THR A 357 -1.97 -8.87 11.59
C THR A 357 -1.08 -8.15 12.62
N ARG A 358 -0.51 -8.89 13.59
CA ARG A 358 0.42 -8.31 14.57
C ARG A 358 1.71 -7.83 13.92
N PHE A 359 2.24 -8.56 12.94
CA PHE A 359 3.41 -8.15 12.19
C PHE A 359 3.22 -6.76 11.56
N LEU A 360 2.08 -6.56 10.88
CA LEU A 360 1.77 -5.28 10.25
C LEU A 360 1.47 -4.17 11.27
N ASP A 361 0.87 -4.47 12.43
CA ASP A 361 0.75 -3.49 13.52
C ASP A 361 2.13 -3.07 14.06
N ASN A 362 3.06 -4.03 14.18
CA ASN A 362 4.44 -3.73 14.57
C ASN A 362 5.20 -2.92 13.52
N VAL A 363 4.89 -3.08 12.22
CA VAL A 363 5.44 -2.20 11.17
C VAL A 363 5.06 -0.75 11.41
N VAL A 364 3.83 -0.45 11.86
CA VAL A 364 3.41 0.92 12.19
C VAL A 364 4.34 1.52 13.24
N ASP A 365 4.63 0.78 14.32
CA ASP A 365 5.51 1.24 15.39
C ASP A 365 6.98 1.37 14.94
N TYR A 366 7.48 0.41 14.15
CA TYR A 366 8.86 0.42 13.65
C TYR A 366 9.11 1.56 12.64
N ASN A 367 8.08 1.97 11.89
CA ASN A 367 8.19 2.98 10.83
C ASN A 367 8.09 4.43 11.32
N MET A 368 7.88 4.69 12.62
CA MET A 368 7.56 6.02 13.16
C MET A 368 8.53 7.14 12.76
N ASP A 369 9.82 6.84 12.71
CA ASP A 369 10.85 7.82 12.36
C ASP A 369 11.30 7.70 10.88
N ARG A 370 10.52 7.01 10.06
CA ARG A 370 10.78 6.74 8.65
C ARG A 370 9.74 7.37 7.70
N HIS A 371 8.83 8.18 8.22
CA HIS A 371 7.91 8.98 7.41
C HIS A 371 8.60 10.23 6.86
N ALA A 372 8.27 10.59 5.62
CA ALA A 372 8.82 11.78 4.99
C ALA A 372 8.25 13.10 5.56
N LEU A 373 6.99 13.04 6.02
CA LEU A 373 6.22 14.20 6.47
C LEU A 373 5.61 13.95 7.86
N ASP A 374 5.56 14.99 8.70
CA ASP A 374 4.94 14.90 10.02
C ASP A 374 3.45 14.54 9.97
N VAL A 375 2.71 15.02 8.97
CA VAL A 375 1.30 14.67 8.78
C VAL A 375 1.11 13.17 8.52
N GLN A 376 2.02 12.53 7.80
CA GLN A 376 2.01 11.09 7.54
C GLN A 376 2.29 10.31 8.84
N LYS A 377 3.29 10.73 9.61
CA LYS A 377 3.60 10.16 10.92
C LYS A 377 2.40 10.27 11.86
N GLN A 378 1.79 11.44 11.94
CA GLN A 378 0.65 11.68 12.85
C GLN A 378 -0.57 10.86 12.43
N ASN A 379 -0.86 10.74 11.14
CA ASN A 379 -1.95 9.91 10.64
C ASN A 379 -1.68 8.43 10.93
N ALA A 380 -0.45 7.93 10.69
CA ALA A 380 -0.07 6.57 11.01
C ALA A 380 -0.28 6.22 12.50
N ILE A 381 0.07 7.14 13.41
CA ILE A 381 -0.16 6.98 14.85
C ILE A 381 -1.65 6.93 15.19
N ASN A 382 -2.42 7.87 14.64
CA ASN A 382 -3.81 8.09 15.02
C ASN A 382 -4.76 7.01 14.49
N ASP A 383 -4.52 6.50 13.28
CA ASP A 383 -5.38 5.54 12.60
C ASP A 383 -4.86 4.10 12.66
N ARG A 384 -3.54 3.92 12.81
CA ARG A 384 -2.87 2.61 12.81
C ARG A 384 -3.36 1.68 11.69
N ARG A 385 -3.56 2.23 10.50
CA ARG A 385 -4.06 1.52 9.33
C ARG A 385 -3.05 0.49 8.86
N ILE A 386 -3.53 -0.73 8.56
CA ILE A 386 -2.75 -1.80 7.95
C ILE A 386 -3.50 -2.34 6.72
N GLY A 387 -2.77 -2.98 5.81
CA GLY A 387 -3.31 -3.62 4.60
C GLY A 387 -2.87 -5.08 4.52
N LEU A 388 -3.58 -5.94 5.22
CA LEU A 388 -3.40 -7.39 5.12
C LEU A 388 -4.22 -7.92 3.94
N GLY A 389 -3.57 -8.59 3.00
CA GLY A 389 -4.18 -9.15 1.80
C GLY A 389 -3.84 -10.61 1.59
N ILE A 390 -4.04 -11.07 0.36
CA ILE A 390 -3.77 -12.44 -0.08
C ILE A 390 -2.99 -12.41 -1.40
N LEU A 391 -2.32 -13.52 -1.70
CA LEU A 391 -1.77 -13.86 -3.02
C LEU A 391 -1.86 -15.38 -3.22
N GLY A 392 -1.61 -15.86 -4.43
CA GLY A 392 -1.65 -17.29 -4.73
C GLY A 392 -3.05 -17.90 -4.77
N LEU A 393 -4.09 -17.09 -5.04
CA LEU A 393 -5.47 -17.59 -5.12
C LEU A 393 -5.63 -18.58 -6.28
N GLY A 394 -5.09 -18.27 -7.46
CA GLY A 394 -5.14 -19.16 -8.61
C GLY A 394 -4.44 -20.48 -8.33
N ASP A 395 -3.25 -20.44 -7.72
CA ASP A 395 -2.49 -21.64 -7.35
C ASP A 395 -3.21 -22.49 -6.31
N MET A 396 -3.80 -21.85 -5.29
CA MET A 396 -4.62 -22.53 -4.28
C MET A 396 -5.75 -23.34 -4.95
N LEU A 397 -6.51 -22.71 -5.84
CA LEU A 397 -7.62 -23.37 -6.53
C LEU A 397 -7.15 -24.55 -7.38
N VAL A 398 -6.03 -24.39 -8.10
CA VAL A 398 -5.42 -25.49 -8.87
C VAL A 398 -5.03 -26.66 -7.95
N ARG A 399 -4.38 -26.40 -6.80
CA ARG A 399 -4.03 -27.44 -5.83
C ARG A 399 -5.24 -28.14 -5.24
N MET A 400 -6.34 -27.42 -5.05
CA MET A 400 -7.61 -27.98 -4.58
C MET A 400 -8.38 -28.72 -5.70
N GLY A 401 -7.95 -28.64 -6.95
CA GLY A 401 -8.64 -29.22 -8.11
C GLY A 401 -9.92 -28.46 -8.49
N ILE A 402 -10.00 -27.17 -8.16
CA ILE A 402 -11.17 -26.31 -8.39
C ILE A 402 -10.88 -25.37 -9.57
N LYS A 403 -11.80 -25.30 -10.53
CA LYS A 403 -11.70 -24.40 -11.67
C LYS A 403 -11.96 -22.96 -11.22
N TYR A 404 -11.10 -22.01 -11.58
CA TYR A 404 -11.09 -20.62 -11.11
C TYR A 404 -12.46 -19.90 -11.28
N ASP A 405 -13.13 -20.04 -12.41
CA ASP A 405 -14.40 -19.37 -12.73
C ASP A 405 -15.65 -20.21 -12.42
N SER A 406 -15.53 -21.21 -11.54
CA SER A 406 -16.65 -22.09 -11.17
C SER A 406 -17.40 -21.60 -9.94
N GLU A 407 -18.63 -22.04 -9.79
CA GLU A 407 -19.44 -21.81 -8.57
C GLU A 407 -18.75 -22.35 -7.32
N ASP A 408 -18.12 -23.54 -7.42
CA ASP A 408 -17.35 -24.14 -6.32
C ASP A 408 -16.17 -23.23 -5.89
N ALA A 409 -15.51 -22.54 -6.86
CA ALA A 409 -14.47 -21.59 -6.54
C ALA A 409 -15.02 -20.38 -5.77
N LEU A 410 -16.15 -19.81 -6.20
CA LEU A 410 -16.76 -18.66 -5.53
C LEU A 410 -17.16 -19.01 -4.09
N GLN A 411 -17.78 -20.18 -3.86
CA GLN A 411 -18.15 -20.63 -2.52
C GLN A 411 -16.93 -20.89 -1.63
N THR A 412 -15.88 -21.49 -2.19
CA THR A 412 -14.63 -21.75 -1.47
C THR A 412 -13.94 -20.44 -1.08
N ILE A 413 -13.84 -19.49 -2.02
CA ILE A 413 -13.27 -18.17 -1.77
C ILE A 413 -14.05 -17.41 -0.70
N GLU A 414 -15.39 -17.40 -0.78
CA GLU A 414 -16.24 -16.74 0.21
C GLU A 414 -15.96 -17.25 1.63
N GLN A 415 -15.89 -18.58 1.80
CA GLN A 415 -15.61 -19.21 3.10
C GLN A 415 -14.21 -18.85 3.62
N ILE A 416 -13.19 -18.94 2.79
CA ILE A 416 -11.80 -18.62 3.15
C ILE A 416 -11.66 -17.13 3.50
N MET A 417 -12.23 -16.24 2.67
CA MET A 417 -12.15 -14.80 2.90
C MET A 417 -12.96 -14.35 4.13
N LYS A 418 -14.05 -15.04 4.45
CA LYS A 418 -14.76 -14.83 5.70
C LYS A 418 -13.88 -15.17 6.91
N ILE A 419 -13.22 -16.33 6.90
CA ILE A 419 -12.29 -16.75 7.95
C ILE A 419 -11.14 -15.75 8.09
N PHE A 420 -10.58 -15.32 6.96
CA PHE A 420 -9.51 -14.32 6.88
C PHE A 420 -9.91 -13.01 7.58
N CYS A 421 -11.04 -12.45 7.17
CA CYS A 421 -11.54 -11.18 7.71
C CYS A 421 -11.86 -11.29 9.21
N ASP A 422 -12.62 -12.32 9.61
CA ASP A 422 -13.02 -12.54 10.99
C ASP A 422 -11.78 -12.67 11.90
N THR A 423 -10.79 -13.48 11.49
CA THR A 423 -9.53 -13.69 12.23
C THR A 423 -8.73 -12.40 12.37
N ALA A 424 -8.59 -11.61 11.30
CA ALA A 424 -7.86 -10.35 11.33
C ALA A 424 -8.50 -9.36 12.33
N TYR A 425 -9.83 -9.21 12.28
CA TYR A 425 -10.55 -8.31 13.19
C TYR A 425 -10.54 -8.80 14.64
N GLU A 426 -10.71 -10.10 14.90
CA GLU A 426 -10.56 -10.66 16.26
C GLU A 426 -9.17 -10.40 16.82
N THR A 427 -8.11 -10.63 16.02
CA THR A 427 -6.74 -10.35 16.41
C THR A 427 -6.52 -8.87 16.73
N SER A 428 -7.07 -7.96 15.91
CA SER A 428 -6.95 -6.52 16.16
C SER A 428 -7.65 -6.09 17.45
N VAL A 429 -8.77 -6.73 17.81
CA VAL A 429 -9.44 -6.53 19.13
C VAL A 429 -8.57 -7.06 20.28
N GLU A 430 -7.92 -8.20 20.11
CA GLU A 430 -6.99 -8.74 21.12
C GLU A 430 -5.78 -7.80 21.31
N LEU A 431 -5.23 -7.31 20.21
CA LEU A 431 -4.16 -6.31 20.24
C LEU A 431 -4.60 -5.00 20.90
N ALA A 432 -5.84 -4.56 20.71
CA ALA A 432 -6.39 -3.40 21.42
C ALA A 432 -6.46 -3.65 22.93
N GLY A 433 -6.79 -4.85 23.35
CA GLY A 433 -6.74 -5.23 24.77
C GLY A 433 -5.33 -5.24 25.36
N GLU A 434 -4.31 -5.57 24.56
CA GLU A 434 -2.90 -5.65 24.98
C GLU A 434 -2.17 -4.29 24.88
N LYS A 435 -2.37 -3.54 23.77
CA LYS A 435 -1.59 -2.36 23.40
C LYS A 435 -2.42 -1.06 23.37
N GLY A 436 -3.74 -1.14 23.59
CA GLY A 436 -4.69 -0.04 23.42
C GLY A 436 -5.31 0.02 22.01
N ALA A 437 -6.53 0.53 21.91
CA ALA A 437 -7.17 0.83 20.63
C ALA A 437 -6.41 1.92 19.85
N PHE A 438 -6.69 2.07 18.53
CA PHE A 438 -6.12 3.20 17.79
C PHE A 438 -6.64 4.53 18.38
N PRO A 439 -5.81 5.59 18.45
CA PRO A 439 -6.12 6.81 19.20
C PRO A 439 -7.43 7.49 18.80
N ASN A 440 -7.79 7.48 17.51
CA ASN A 440 -9.03 8.09 17.01
C ASN A 440 -10.27 7.18 17.17
N PHE A 441 -10.16 6.04 17.85
CA PHE A 441 -11.29 5.12 17.99
C PHE A 441 -12.44 5.75 18.79
N ASP A 442 -13.61 5.81 18.16
CA ASP A 442 -14.91 6.08 18.78
C ASP A 442 -15.96 5.11 18.25
N TRP A 443 -16.55 4.30 19.13
CA TRP A 443 -17.55 3.30 18.71
C TRP A 443 -18.76 3.92 18.00
N LYS A 444 -19.21 5.11 18.44
CA LYS A 444 -20.37 5.77 17.84
C LYS A 444 -20.12 6.16 16.38
N GLY A 445 -18.89 6.58 16.07
CA GLY A 445 -18.46 6.85 14.71
C GLY A 445 -18.20 5.56 13.93
N TYR A 446 -17.36 4.67 14.49
CA TYR A 446 -16.89 3.44 13.87
C TYR A 446 -18.03 2.48 13.45
N SER A 447 -19.07 2.36 14.29
CA SER A 447 -20.23 1.50 14.03
C SER A 447 -21.15 1.98 12.90
N LYS A 448 -20.93 3.18 12.33
CA LYS A 448 -21.72 3.69 11.21
C LYS A 448 -21.33 3.06 9.88
N SER A 449 -20.07 2.63 9.73
CA SER A 449 -19.57 1.98 8.52
C SER A 449 -20.44 0.78 8.14
N LYS A 450 -20.76 0.66 6.85
CA LYS A 450 -21.44 -0.52 6.30
C LYS A 450 -20.58 -1.78 6.47
N PHE A 451 -19.24 -1.65 6.37
CA PHE A 451 -18.33 -2.76 6.62
C PHE A 451 -18.46 -3.30 8.05
N VAL A 452 -18.40 -2.43 9.04
CA VAL A 452 -18.53 -2.83 10.46
C VAL A 452 -19.88 -3.46 10.75
N LYS A 453 -20.96 -2.94 10.13
CA LYS A 453 -22.31 -3.52 10.26
C LYS A 453 -22.40 -4.95 9.73
N ASN A 454 -21.61 -5.28 8.72
CA ASN A 454 -21.56 -6.61 8.10
C ASN A 454 -20.69 -7.62 8.87
N LEU A 455 -19.84 -7.17 9.81
CA LEU A 455 -19.07 -8.07 10.66
C LEU A 455 -20.00 -8.91 11.55
N PRO A 456 -19.61 -10.15 11.92
CA PRO A 456 -20.36 -10.97 12.87
C PRO A 456 -20.67 -10.23 14.17
N LYS A 457 -21.88 -10.42 14.71
CA LYS A 457 -22.31 -9.74 15.96
C LYS A 457 -21.31 -9.92 17.10
N ALA A 458 -20.74 -11.12 17.25
CA ALA A 458 -19.76 -11.40 18.29
C ALA A 458 -18.49 -10.54 18.17
N ILE A 459 -18.01 -10.30 16.94
CA ILE A 459 -16.85 -9.42 16.69
C ILE A 459 -17.22 -7.97 16.96
N ARG A 460 -18.39 -7.50 16.49
CA ARG A 460 -18.86 -6.13 16.75
C ARG A 460 -19.02 -5.84 18.24
N ASP A 461 -19.55 -6.78 19.01
CA ASP A 461 -19.67 -6.64 20.47
C ASP A 461 -18.29 -6.53 21.13
N LYS A 462 -17.30 -7.35 20.72
CA LYS A 462 -15.91 -7.25 21.20
C LYS A 462 -15.27 -5.90 20.84
N ILE A 463 -15.47 -5.40 19.60
CA ILE A 463 -14.98 -4.09 19.17
C ILE A 463 -15.61 -2.96 20.01
N ARG A 464 -16.93 -3.02 20.26
CA ARG A 464 -17.60 -2.02 21.10
C ARG A 464 -16.98 -1.97 22.51
N ASP A 465 -16.70 -3.13 23.09
CA ASP A 465 -16.32 -3.25 24.50
C ASP A 465 -14.81 -2.99 24.72
N LYS A 466 -13.95 -3.31 23.75
CA LYS A 466 -12.48 -3.23 23.87
C LYS A 466 -11.81 -2.27 22.87
N GLY A 467 -12.53 -1.82 21.86
CA GLY A 467 -11.96 -1.15 20.71
C GLY A 467 -11.31 -2.12 19.71
N THR A 468 -10.66 -1.57 18.69
CA THR A 468 -9.80 -2.28 17.75
C THR A 468 -8.46 -1.55 17.64
N ARG A 469 -7.37 -2.29 17.46
CA ARG A 469 -6.01 -1.73 17.39
C ARG A 469 -5.78 -0.94 16.12
N ASN A 470 -6.41 -1.32 15.02
CA ASN A 470 -6.22 -0.79 13.69
C ASN A 470 -7.56 -0.28 13.14
N SER A 471 -7.58 0.87 12.47
CA SER A 471 -8.81 1.47 11.92
C SER A 471 -9.37 0.66 10.75
N THR A 472 -8.49 0.20 9.85
CA THR A 472 -8.78 -0.71 8.74
C THR A 472 -7.70 -1.76 8.64
N LEU A 473 -8.03 -2.98 8.18
CA LEU A 473 -7.12 -4.11 8.26
C LEU A 473 -6.86 -4.79 6.93
N THR A 474 -7.90 -4.98 6.10
CA THR A 474 -7.82 -5.86 4.93
C THR A 474 -7.77 -5.08 3.62
N THR A 475 -7.10 -5.64 2.60
CA THR A 475 -6.96 -5.06 1.28
C THR A 475 -6.80 -6.14 0.21
N VAL A 476 -7.03 -5.79 -1.04
CA VAL A 476 -6.66 -6.61 -2.20
C VAL A 476 -5.63 -5.84 -3.00
N ALA A 477 -4.35 -6.05 -2.65
CA ALA A 477 -3.24 -5.40 -3.32
C ALA A 477 -2.75 -6.23 -4.52
N PRO A 478 -2.13 -5.59 -5.54
CA PRO A 478 -1.62 -6.31 -6.72
C PRO A 478 -0.45 -7.25 -6.43
N THR A 479 0.17 -7.18 -5.26
CA THR A 479 1.33 -7.98 -4.78
C THR A 479 2.54 -8.09 -5.73
N GLY A 480 2.39 -7.91 -7.02
CA GLY A 480 3.43 -7.75 -8.05
C GLY A 480 4.70 -8.58 -7.83
N SER A 481 5.82 -7.90 -7.54
CA SER A 481 7.10 -8.60 -7.32
C SER A 481 7.14 -9.48 -6.06
N GLY A 482 6.23 -9.32 -5.10
CA GLY A 482 6.03 -10.26 -4.00
C GLY A 482 5.56 -11.62 -4.49
N ALA A 483 4.60 -11.63 -5.43
CA ALA A 483 4.13 -12.86 -6.07
C ALA A 483 5.24 -13.57 -6.87
N ILE A 484 6.09 -12.80 -7.57
CA ILE A 484 7.23 -13.35 -8.30
C ILE A 484 8.20 -14.07 -7.35
N VAL A 485 8.62 -13.44 -6.24
CA VAL A 485 9.57 -14.06 -5.31
C VAL A 485 8.97 -15.24 -4.54
N SER A 486 7.66 -15.27 -4.33
CA SER A 486 6.96 -16.41 -3.72
C SER A 486 6.47 -17.45 -4.73
N ARG A 487 6.64 -17.20 -6.04
CA ARG A 487 6.33 -18.12 -7.15
C ARG A 487 4.86 -18.54 -7.22
N VAL A 488 3.96 -17.56 -7.06
CA VAL A 488 2.50 -17.76 -7.11
C VAL A 488 1.81 -16.61 -7.85
N THR A 489 0.52 -16.75 -8.13
CA THR A 489 -0.31 -15.72 -8.75
C THR A 489 -0.45 -14.48 -7.88
N SER A 490 -0.54 -13.31 -8.53
CA SER A 490 -0.71 -12.02 -7.88
C SER A 490 -2.13 -11.84 -7.36
N GLY A 491 -2.28 -11.43 -6.09
CA GLY A 491 -3.57 -11.03 -5.52
C GLY A 491 -4.68 -12.05 -5.77
N VAL A 492 -5.70 -11.62 -6.50
CA VAL A 492 -6.86 -12.44 -6.89
C VAL A 492 -6.84 -12.85 -8.37
N GLU A 493 -5.74 -12.64 -9.05
CA GLU A 493 -5.64 -12.92 -10.49
C GLU A 493 -5.62 -14.44 -10.79
N PRO A 494 -6.13 -14.87 -11.95
CA PRO A 494 -5.95 -16.22 -12.43
C PRO A 494 -4.52 -16.45 -12.88
N ILE A 495 -4.15 -17.70 -13.13
CA ILE A 495 -2.88 -18.04 -13.78
C ILE A 495 -2.93 -17.54 -15.24
N PHE A 496 -1.93 -16.75 -15.64
CA PHE A 496 -1.74 -16.36 -17.03
C PHE A 496 -1.05 -17.49 -17.80
N ALA A 497 -1.49 -17.68 -19.04
CA ALA A 497 -0.91 -18.65 -19.95
C ALA A 497 0.45 -18.21 -20.50
#